data_a8447dc8167c496f9dea3952c243ec28
#
_entry.id   a8447dc8167c496f9dea3952c243ec28
#
_cell.length_a   1.000
_cell.length_b   1.000
_cell.length_c   1.000
_cell.angle_alpha   90.00
_cell.angle_beta   90.00
_cell.angle_gamma   90.00
#
_symmetry.space_group_name_H-M   'P 1'
#
loop_
_entity.id
_entity.type
_entity.pdbx_description
1 polymer ?
#
loop_
_entity_poly.entity_id
_entity_poly.type
_entity_poly.pdbx_seq_one_letter_code
_entity_poly.pdbx_strand_id
1 'polypeptide(L)'
;MAKKRISDVLIDVLANAGIERIYGITGDSLNSVNDSLRRNGKIAFEHVRHEETAAFAAGAEAALTHKLTVCAGSSGPGNLHLINGLFDCHRNRVPVLAIASHIPQSEVGLNYFQETHPENLFKECSCFCELVSNPKQMPEILFRAMNAAVGNQDVAVIVLPGDVAVMEMEIDELPVWIQPRLPHIVPQHDDIEEMAAHLETGKRITLFCGAGCEGAHDEVVELAKRLQAPVVHAFRGKEWVEWDNPYDVGMTGLLGYTSGYRAIEQCDTLVMLGTDFPYRPFYPENAKVIQVDRDPSALGRRVPLTQGIIGTVKDTLKELLPLVGQHGDTEFIDTVRKAYTKFRGDLDSYAVAEPDGVAIHPQYFVNRLNKLASEDAIFTFDVGTPVIWTARHLKTNGKRRILGSYNHGSMANAMMHAIGAQNACPNRQVISLSGDGGFTMMMGEMLTLKQLNLPVKIFVFNNEELSFIAMEMKASGYLDYATDFVNPDFGKLAEAAGIKGGCIQNSSEVDEKIMEALNHNGPVIVNVHVDKQELAMPPKIAYQQAKGFSKYLINAILDGRGTELKEMAKTNWMKYKSLY
;
A
#
# COMPACT_ATOMS: atom_id res chain seq x y z
N MET A 1 -4.76 22.49 41.81
CA MET A 1 -5.20 21.48 40.84
C MET A 1 -6.33 22.06 40.01
N ALA A 2 -6.15 22.13 38.68
CA ALA A 2 -7.25 22.53 37.79
C ALA A 2 -8.09 21.29 37.46
N LYS A 3 -9.41 21.45 37.41
CA LYS A 3 -10.30 20.39 36.92
C LYS A 3 -10.43 20.49 35.41
N LYS A 4 -10.17 19.39 34.70
CA LYS A 4 -10.32 19.26 33.24
C LYS A 4 -11.18 18.03 32.93
N ARG A 5 -12.01 18.13 31.89
CA ARG A 5 -12.69 16.96 31.35
C ARG A 5 -11.67 15.98 30.73
N ILE A 6 -12.01 14.70 30.75
CA ILE A 6 -11.15 13.65 30.14
C ILE A 6 -10.94 13.92 28.65
N SER A 7 -11.95 14.37 27.92
CA SER A 7 -11.83 14.78 26.53
C SER A 7 -10.88 15.97 26.33
N ASP A 8 -10.82 16.91 27.29
CA ASP A 8 -9.87 18.03 27.22
C ASP A 8 -8.43 17.54 27.43
N VAL A 9 -8.24 16.63 28.38
CA VAL A 9 -6.92 16.00 28.64
C VAL A 9 -6.44 15.23 27.40
N LEU A 10 -7.33 14.42 26.79
CA LEU A 10 -7.03 13.70 25.54
C LEU A 10 -6.51 14.66 24.47
N ILE A 11 -7.28 15.69 24.16
CA ILE A 11 -6.96 16.61 23.08
C ILE A 11 -5.72 17.46 23.38
N ASP A 12 -5.56 17.90 24.62
CA ASP A 12 -4.38 18.68 25.02
C ASP A 12 -3.09 17.84 24.95
N VAL A 13 -3.14 16.55 25.33
CA VAL A 13 -2.00 15.62 25.22
C VAL A 13 -1.65 15.37 23.76
N LEU A 14 -2.66 15.10 22.90
CA LEU A 14 -2.43 14.91 21.47
C LEU A 14 -1.86 16.17 20.79
N ALA A 15 -2.37 17.35 21.14
CA ALA A 15 -1.85 18.61 20.63
C ALA A 15 -0.39 18.87 21.07
N ASN A 16 -0.05 18.57 22.34
CA ASN A 16 1.32 18.70 22.84
C ASN A 16 2.27 17.64 22.24
N ALA A 17 1.74 16.49 21.80
CA ALA A 17 2.46 15.47 21.06
C ALA A 17 2.71 15.84 19.58
N GLY A 18 2.18 16.97 19.12
CA GLY A 18 2.34 17.44 17.73
C GLY A 18 1.38 16.80 16.73
N ILE A 19 0.27 16.22 17.20
CA ILE A 19 -0.82 15.77 16.30
C ILE A 19 -1.50 16.99 15.71
N GLU A 20 -1.56 17.06 14.39
CA GLU A 20 -2.11 18.20 13.65
C GLU A 20 -3.56 17.97 13.25
N ARG A 21 -4.00 16.72 13.10
CA ARG A 21 -5.34 16.37 12.64
C ARG A 21 -5.84 15.03 13.17
N ILE A 22 -7.16 14.88 13.21
CA ILE A 22 -7.87 13.63 13.47
C ILE A 22 -8.85 13.42 12.33
N TYR A 23 -8.78 12.27 11.68
CA TYR A 23 -9.72 11.88 10.63
C TYR A 23 -10.92 11.17 11.25
N GLY A 24 -12.14 11.49 10.82
CA GLY A 24 -13.32 10.80 11.35
C GLY A 24 -14.65 11.37 10.89
N ILE A 25 -15.71 10.82 11.46
CA ILE A 25 -17.08 11.37 11.37
C ILE A 25 -17.54 11.73 12.77
N THR A 26 -18.21 12.88 12.88
CA THR A 26 -18.80 13.31 14.13
C THR A 26 -19.98 12.40 14.51
N GLY A 27 -20.10 12.08 15.79
CA GLY A 27 -21.19 11.28 16.34
C GLY A 27 -21.46 11.70 17.79
N ASP A 28 -22.61 11.33 18.33
CA ASP A 28 -23.04 11.71 19.68
C ASP A 28 -22.05 11.29 20.77
N SER A 29 -21.51 10.08 20.69
CA SER A 29 -20.51 9.56 21.62
C SER A 29 -19.16 10.28 21.53
N LEU A 30 -18.87 11.02 20.43
CA LEU A 30 -17.70 11.87 20.24
C LEU A 30 -17.94 13.35 20.56
N ASN A 31 -19.15 13.76 20.97
CA ASN A 31 -19.50 15.17 21.16
C ASN A 31 -18.53 15.92 22.09
N SER A 32 -18.12 15.32 23.21
CA SER A 32 -17.18 15.96 24.13
C SER A 32 -15.77 16.08 23.54
N VAL A 33 -15.33 15.10 22.75
CA VAL A 33 -14.05 15.13 22.05
C VAL A 33 -14.06 16.24 20.99
N ASN A 34 -15.14 16.32 20.20
CA ASN A 34 -15.30 17.35 19.18
C ASN A 34 -15.38 18.77 19.78
N ASP A 35 -16.07 18.94 20.93
CA ASP A 35 -16.09 20.23 21.63
C ASP A 35 -14.70 20.59 22.18
N SER A 36 -13.94 19.60 22.68
CA SER A 36 -12.56 19.83 23.12
C SER A 36 -11.64 20.22 21.98
N LEU A 37 -11.76 19.59 20.79
CA LEU A 37 -11.06 19.99 19.56
C LEU A 37 -11.37 21.43 19.16
N ARG A 38 -12.67 21.77 19.11
CA ARG A 38 -13.13 23.12 18.78
C ARG A 38 -12.54 24.19 19.72
N ARG A 39 -12.46 23.88 21.02
CA ARG A 39 -11.91 24.83 22.02
C ARG A 39 -10.38 24.89 22.03
N ASN A 40 -9.71 23.75 21.80
CA ASN A 40 -8.26 23.68 21.71
C ASN A 40 -7.73 24.40 20.47
N GLY A 41 -8.36 24.22 19.32
CA GLY A 41 -8.09 24.92 18.06
C GLY A 41 -6.74 24.62 17.40
N LYS A 42 -5.94 23.66 17.93
CA LYS A 42 -4.63 23.27 17.38
C LYS A 42 -4.69 22.04 16.50
N ILE A 43 -5.70 21.19 16.69
CA ILE A 43 -5.90 19.95 15.93
C ILE A 43 -7.11 20.14 15.03
N ALA A 44 -6.94 19.93 13.73
CA ALA A 44 -8.03 19.90 12.76
C ALA A 44 -8.83 18.60 12.88
N PHE A 45 -10.15 18.65 12.72
CA PHE A 45 -10.96 17.47 12.53
C PHE A 45 -11.27 17.34 11.03
N GLU A 46 -10.61 16.38 10.39
CA GLU A 46 -10.76 16.11 8.96
C GLU A 46 -11.98 15.22 8.73
N HIS A 47 -13.10 15.87 8.42
CA HIS A 47 -14.38 15.19 8.26
C HIS A 47 -14.43 14.41 6.94
N VAL A 48 -14.48 13.09 7.04
CA VAL A 48 -14.69 12.14 5.94
C VAL A 48 -16.17 11.75 5.80
N ARG A 49 -16.51 10.94 4.80
CA ARG A 49 -17.87 10.44 4.58
C ARG A 49 -18.10 9.02 5.10
N HIS A 50 -17.01 8.32 5.38
CA HIS A 50 -17.02 6.97 5.92
C HIS A 50 -15.77 6.77 6.79
N GLU A 51 -15.88 6.14 7.96
CA GLU A 51 -14.77 5.99 8.90
C GLU A 51 -13.65 5.09 8.35
N GLU A 52 -13.97 4.20 7.43
CA GLU A 52 -12.96 3.42 6.71
C GLU A 52 -11.93 4.34 6.01
N THR A 53 -12.41 5.42 5.40
CA THR A 53 -11.56 6.46 4.82
C THR A 53 -10.69 7.14 5.87
N ALA A 54 -11.23 7.38 7.06
CA ALA A 54 -10.46 7.98 8.16
C ALA A 54 -9.23 7.13 8.50
N ALA A 55 -9.41 5.81 8.58
CA ALA A 55 -8.31 4.89 8.87
C ALA A 55 -7.29 4.80 7.71
N PHE A 56 -7.74 4.67 6.46
CA PHE A 56 -6.83 4.69 5.30
C PHE A 56 -6.04 6.00 5.19
N ALA A 57 -6.70 7.15 5.39
CA ALA A 57 -6.05 8.45 5.32
C ALA A 57 -4.99 8.61 6.44
N ALA A 58 -5.33 8.22 7.67
CA ALA A 58 -4.38 8.19 8.78
C ALA A 58 -3.18 7.28 8.46
N GLY A 59 -3.42 6.09 7.90
CA GLY A 59 -2.36 5.16 7.50
C GLY A 59 -1.43 5.73 6.42
N ALA A 60 -1.98 6.41 5.42
CA ALA A 60 -1.18 7.05 4.37
C ALA A 60 -0.33 8.21 4.90
N GLU A 61 -0.88 9.04 5.77
CA GLU A 61 -0.12 10.10 6.44
C GLU A 61 1.00 9.53 7.30
N ALA A 62 0.72 8.47 8.10
CA ALA A 62 1.73 7.80 8.91
C ALA A 62 2.86 7.21 8.04
N ALA A 63 2.53 6.60 6.90
CA ALA A 63 3.51 6.03 5.97
C ALA A 63 4.44 7.08 5.35
N LEU A 64 3.97 8.30 5.15
CA LEU A 64 4.75 9.39 4.56
C LEU A 64 5.55 10.19 5.58
N THR A 65 5.02 10.34 6.80
CA THR A 65 5.61 11.21 7.83
C THR A 65 6.41 10.44 8.87
N HIS A 66 6.22 9.12 8.99
CA HIS A 66 6.73 8.27 10.08
C HIS A 66 6.32 8.76 11.48
N LYS A 67 5.25 9.55 11.55
CA LYS A 67 4.68 10.06 12.79
C LYS A 67 3.41 9.30 13.15
N LEU A 68 3.10 9.32 14.43
CA LEU A 68 1.79 8.87 14.92
C LEU A 68 0.69 9.73 14.29
N THR A 69 -0.33 9.07 13.76
CA THR A 69 -1.53 9.71 13.22
C THR A 69 -2.77 9.23 13.95
N VAL A 70 -3.88 9.94 13.81
CA VAL A 70 -5.07 9.67 14.61
C VAL A 70 -6.32 9.60 13.73
N CYS A 71 -7.15 8.57 13.96
CA CYS A 71 -8.51 8.50 13.44
C CYS A 71 -9.51 8.25 14.57
N ALA A 72 -10.79 8.53 14.33
CA ALA A 72 -11.84 8.37 15.31
C ALA A 72 -13.12 7.81 14.70
N GLY A 73 -13.80 6.92 15.46
CA GLY A 73 -15.12 6.37 15.15
C GLY A 73 -16.08 6.53 16.31
N SER A 74 -17.34 6.85 16.01
CA SER A 74 -18.40 6.87 17.01
C SER A 74 -18.82 5.45 17.40
N SER A 75 -19.58 5.32 18.48
CA SER A 75 -20.08 4.03 18.98
C SER A 75 -20.84 3.23 17.93
N GLY A 76 -20.76 1.92 18.00
CA GLY A 76 -21.44 1.00 17.09
C GLY A 76 -20.93 1.08 15.64
N PRO A 77 -21.74 1.55 14.68
CA PRO A 77 -21.39 1.57 13.26
C PRO A 77 -20.07 2.28 12.94
N GLY A 78 -19.77 3.41 13.59
CA GLY A 78 -18.53 4.15 13.34
C GLY A 78 -17.29 3.32 13.65
N ASN A 79 -17.29 2.58 14.75
CA ASN A 79 -16.23 1.66 15.10
C ASN A 79 -16.13 0.48 14.12
N LEU A 80 -17.25 -0.07 13.67
CA LEU A 80 -17.27 -1.16 12.68
C LEU A 80 -16.68 -0.73 11.34
N HIS A 81 -16.97 0.50 10.91
CA HIS A 81 -16.46 1.04 9.67
C HIS A 81 -14.93 1.26 9.66
N LEU A 82 -14.32 1.56 10.81
CA LEU A 82 -12.86 1.72 10.92
C LEU A 82 -12.08 0.44 10.57
N ILE A 83 -12.67 -0.74 10.79
CA ILE A 83 -11.96 -2.02 10.86
C ILE A 83 -11.15 -2.30 9.60
N ASN A 84 -11.73 -2.15 8.40
CA ASN A 84 -11.03 -2.46 7.15
C ASN A 84 -9.79 -1.58 6.94
N GLY A 85 -9.92 -0.28 7.16
CA GLY A 85 -8.78 0.64 7.06
C GLY A 85 -7.73 0.41 8.15
N LEU A 86 -8.13 0.04 9.37
CA LEU A 86 -7.19 -0.31 10.44
C LEU A 86 -6.45 -1.62 10.16
N PHE A 87 -7.09 -2.62 9.53
CA PHE A 87 -6.38 -3.80 9.03
C PHE A 87 -5.32 -3.45 8.01
N ASP A 88 -5.60 -2.49 7.12
CA ASP A 88 -4.60 -2.02 6.17
C ASP A 88 -3.41 -1.35 6.87
N CYS A 89 -3.68 -0.47 7.85
CA CYS A 89 -2.65 0.16 8.67
C CYS A 89 -1.78 -0.87 9.38
N HIS A 90 -2.40 -1.87 10.04
CA HIS A 90 -1.74 -2.98 10.70
C HIS A 90 -0.83 -3.76 9.73
N ARG A 91 -1.36 -4.13 8.56
CA ARG A 91 -0.61 -4.89 7.54
C ARG A 91 0.46 -4.07 6.84
N ASN A 92 0.26 -2.76 6.71
CA ASN A 92 1.26 -1.83 6.19
C ASN A 92 2.30 -1.42 7.25
N ARG A 93 2.09 -1.81 8.53
CA ARG A 93 3.01 -1.52 9.65
C ARG A 93 3.25 -0.02 9.80
N VAL A 94 2.18 0.73 10.02
CA VAL A 94 2.21 2.18 10.20
C VAL A 94 1.59 2.59 11.54
N PRO A 95 2.15 3.58 12.28
CA PRO A 95 1.68 3.95 13.60
C PRO A 95 0.39 4.77 13.55
N VAL A 96 -0.73 4.16 13.93
CA VAL A 96 -2.04 4.81 13.97
C VAL A 96 -2.67 4.63 15.34
N LEU A 97 -3.16 5.73 15.94
CA LEU A 97 -4.02 5.71 17.12
C LEU A 97 -5.48 5.85 16.68
N ALA A 98 -6.31 4.86 16.99
CA ALA A 98 -7.75 4.94 16.79
C ALA A 98 -8.46 5.29 18.10
N ILE A 99 -9.28 6.33 18.08
CA ILE A 99 -10.18 6.68 19.16
C ILE A 99 -11.52 6.02 18.88
N ALA A 100 -11.78 4.89 19.52
CA ALA A 100 -13.05 4.18 19.43
C ALA A 100 -13.97 4.68 20.55
N SER A 101 -14.91 5.55 20.19
CA SER A 101 -15.88 6.00 21.19
C SER A 101 -16.87 4.88 21.53
N HIS A 102 -17.43 4.90 22.74
CA HIS A 102 -18.31 3.84 23.20
C HIS A 102 -19.56 4.41 23.86
N ILE A 103 -20.58 3.57 24.01
CA ILE A 103 -21.80 3.85 24.75
C ILE A 103 -21.47 4.13 26.24
N PRO A 104 -22.39 4.75 27.03
CA PRO A 104 -22.16 4.97 28.45
C PRO A 104 -21.83 3.67 29.19
N GLN A 105 -20.88 3.73 30.12
CA GLN A 105 -20.46 2.55 30.92
C GLN A 105 -21.61 1.85 31.63
N SER A 106 -22.59 2.62 32.11
CA SER A 106 -23.78 2.08 32.80
C SER A 106 -24.66 1.19 31.92
N GLU A 107 -24.51 1.28 30.60
CA GLU A 107 -25.33 0.59 29.61
C GLU A 107 -24.61 -0.60 28.96
N VAL A 108 -23.30 -0.75 29.21
CA VAL A 108 -22.50 -1.84 28.63
C VAL A 108 -22.98 -3.19 29.18
N GLY A 109 -23.29 -4.13 28.27
CA GLY A 109 -23.80 -5.45 28.58
C GLY A 109 -25.32 -5.53 28.72
N LEU A 110 -26.06 -4.41 28.48
CA LEU A 110 -27.51 -4.34 28.60
C LEU A 110 -28.23 -4.33 27.23
N ASN A 111 -27.53 -4.61 26.15
CA ASN A 111 -28.03 -4.55 24.76
C ASN A 111 -28.58 -3.14 24.42
N TYR A 112 -27.82 -2.13 24.84
CA TYR A 112 -28.13 -0.73 24.58
C TYR A 112 -27.98 -0.36 23.12
N PHE A 113 -28.64 0.72 22.70
CA PHE A 113 -28.54 1.24 21.34
C PHE A 113 -27.06 1.46 20.91
N GLN A 114 -26.70 0.95 19.74
CA GLN A 114 -25.33 0.98 19.20
C GLN A 114 -24.26 0.24 20.06
N GLU A 115 -24.68 -0.66 20.94
CA GLU A 115 -23.72 -1.46 21.69
C GLU A 115 -22.92 -2.37 20.75
N THR A 116 -21.62 -2.33 20.90
CA THR A 116 -20.65 -3.28 20.34
C THR A 116 -19.58 -3.56 21.39
N HIS A 117 -18.66 -4.46 21.13
CA HIS A 117 -17.54 -4.75 22.01
C HIS A 117 -16.22 -4.37 21.34
N PRO A 118 -15.81 -3.09 21.38
CA PRO A 118 -14.62 -2.58 20.68
C PRO A 118 -13.35 -3.36 21.01
N GLU A 119 -13.17 -3.81 22.25
CA GLU A 119 -12.01 -4.60 22.68
C GLU A 119 -11.92 -5.96 21.95
N ASN A 120 -13.05 -6.52 21.49
CA ASN A 120 -13.06 -7.72 20.67
C ASN A 120 -12.96 -7.37 19.18
N LEU A 121 -13.61 -6.30 18.73
CA LEU A 121 -13.64 -5.89 17.33
C LEU A 121 -12.26 -5.54 16.80
N PHE A 122 -11.44 -4.84 17.58
CA PHE A 122 -10.14 -4.34 17.14
C PHE A 122 -8.97 -5.28 17.47
N LYS A 123 -9.21 -6.39 18.14
CA LYS A 123 -8.19 -7.32 18.62
C LYS A 123 -7.27 -7.84 17.52
N GLU A 124 -7.81 -8.09 16.31
CA GLU A 124 -7.02 -8.66 15.21
C GLU A 124 -6.30 -7.62 14.35
N CYS A 125 -6.68 -6.36 14.45
CA CYS A 125 -6.11 -5.27 13.65
C CYS A 125 -5.34 -4.24 14.49
N SER A 126 -4.99 -4.58 15.74
CA SER A 126 -4.22 -3.68 16.61
C SER A 126 -3.26 -4.44 17.52
N CYS A 127 -2.17 -3.80 17.90
CA CYS A 127 -1.23 -4.30 18.90
C CYS A 127 -1.59 -3.88 20.34
N PHE A 128 -2.54 -2.95 20.49
CA PHE A 128 -3.01 -2.44 21.77
C PHE A 128 -4.46 -2.01 21.64
N CYS A 129 -5.32 -2.47 22.54
CA CYS A 129 -6.71 -2.04 22.61
C CYS A 129 -7.18 -2.07 24.07
N GLU A 130 -7.48 -0.90 24.65
CA GLU A 130 -7.84 -0.79 26.08
C GLU A 130 -9.03 0.16 26.29
N LEU A 131 -9.92 -0.26 27.20
CA LEU A 131 -11.06 0.53 27.66
C LEU A 131 -10.63 1.53 28.75
N VAL A 132 -10.94 2.80 28.55
CA VAL A 132 -10.80 3.82 29.58
C VAL A 132 -11.97 3.70 30.56
N SER A 133 -11.86 2.80 31.54
CA SER A 133 -12.89 2.54 32.55
C SER A 133 -12.83 3.48 33.75
N ASN A 134 -11.65 4.08 33.99
CA ASN A 134 -11.44 5.02 35.10
C ASN A 134 -10.82 6.32 34.55
N PRO A 135 -11.47 7.48 34.75
CA PRO A 135 -10.98 8.77 34.31
C PRO A 135 -9.52 9.05 34.67
N LYS A 136 -9.09 8.66 35.86
CA LYS A 136 -7.73 8.89 36.35
C LYS A 136 -6.65 8.12 35.56
N GLN A 137 -7.01 7.05 34.89
CA GLN A 137 -6.09 6.23 34.08
C GLN A 137 -5.91 6.75 32.65
N MET A 138 -6.74 7.70 32.22
CA MET A 138 -6.73 8.18 30.83
C MET A 138 -5.35 8.60 30.32
N PRO A 139 -4.56 9.43 31.01
CA PRO A 139 -3.26 9.86 30.52
C PRO A 139 -2.28 8.67 30.33
N GLU A 140 -2.29 7.72 31.27
CA GLU A 140 -1.42 6.54 31.21
C GLU A 140 -1.80 5.59 30.09
N ILE A 141 -3.12 5.30 29.93
CA ILE A 141 -3.62 4.45 28.86
C ILE A 141 -3.28 5.08 27.49
N LEU A 142 -3.50 6.40 27.35
CA LEU A 142 -3.17 7.13 26.12
C LEU A 142 -1.67 7.03 25.80
N PHE A 143 -0.79 7.23 26.77
CA PHE A 143 0.64 7.11 26.57
C PHE A 143 1.07 5.71 26.18
N ARG A 144 0.50 4.69 26.82
CA ARG A 144 0.74 3.29 26.47
C ARG A 144 0.29 2.98 25.05
N ALA A 145 -0.89 3.47 24.64
CA ALA A 145 -1.41 3.32 23.29
C ALA A 145 -0.49 3.98 22.26
N MET A 146 -0.10 5.24 22.49
CA MET A 146 0.80 5.99 21.59
C MET A 146 2.18 5.33 21.48
N ASN A 147 2.75 4.86 22.61
CA ASN A 147 4.02 4.14 22.62
C ASN A 147 3.90 2.78 21.91
N ALA A 148 2.81 2.05 22.11
CA ALA A 148 2.57 0.78 21.43
C ALA A 148 2.47 0.96 19.92
N ALA A 149 1.71 1.96 19.46
CA ALA A 149 1.57 2.25 18.03
C ALA A 149 2.92 2.56 17.38
N VAL A 150 3.71 3.46 17.97
CA VAL A 150 5.01 3.86 17.41
C VAL A 150 6.05 2.75 17.58
N GLY A 151 6.15 2.12 18.74
CA GLY A 151 7.16 1.09 19.02
C GLY A 151 6.99 -0.16 18.16
N ASN A 152 5.76 -0.60 17.94
CA ASN A 152 5.46 -1.76 17.10
C ASN A 152 5.26 -1.40 15.61
N GLN A 153 5.17 -0.10 15.28
CA GLN A 153 4.76 0.36 13.94
C GLN A 153 3.43 -0.30 13.55
N ASP A 154 2.40 -0.03 14.35
CA ASP A 154 1.12 -0.73 14.27
C ASP A 154 -0.02 0.15 14.77
N VAL A 155 -1.23 -0.37 14.75
CA VAL A 155 -2.44 0.26 15.26
C VAL A 155 -2.53 0.10 16.77
N ALA A 156 -2.86 1.18 17.47
CA ALA A 156 -3.32 1.15 18.85
C ALA A 156 -4.73 1.76 18.96
N VAL A 157 -5.56 1.20 19.83
CA VAL A 157 -6.94 1.63 20.02
C VAL A 157 -7.16 2.01 21.47
N ILE A 158 -7.75 3.19 21.71
CA ILE A 158 -8.34 3.54 22.99
C ILE A 158 -9.85 3.51 22.87
N VAL A 159 -10.50 2.79 23.76
CA VAL A 159 -11.96 2.72 23.82
C VAL A 159 -12.44 3.72 24.89
N LEU A 160 -13.16 4.76 24.46
CA LEU A 160 -13.55 5.86 25.32
C LEU A 160 -15.09 5.98 25.42
N PRO A 161 -15.70 5.55 26.53
CA PRO A 161 -17.14 5.75 26.75
C PRO A 161 -17.51 7.23 26.82
N GLY A 162 -18.66 7.59 26.23
CA GLY A 162 -19.07 8.98 26.11
C GLY A 162 -19.32 9.66 27.46
N ASP A 163 -19.81 8.92 28.47
CA ASP A 163 -19.97 9.40 29.84
C ASP A 163 -18.64 9.60 30.56
N VAL A 164 -17.64 8.75 30.32
CA VAL A 164 -16.27 8.93 30.85
C VAL A 164 -15.61 10.15 30.22
N ALA A 165 -15.82 10.37 28.94
CA ALA A 165 -15.21 11.49 28.21
C ALA A 165 -15.59 12.87 28.78
N VAL A 166 -16.76 12.99 29.41
CA VAL A 166 -17.25 14.24 30.08
C VAL A 166 -16.90 14.33 31.55
N MET A 167 -16.44 13.24 32.18
CA MET A 167 -15.99 13.27 33.57
C MET A 167 -14.80 14.19 33.77
N GLU A 168 -14.70 14.81 34.94
CA GLU A 168 -13.59 15.68 35.31
C GLU A 168 -12.52 14.93 36.09
N MET A 169 -11.26 15.26 35.84
CA MET A 169 -10.14 14.87 36.68
C MET A 169 -9.38 16.09 37.17
N GLU A 170 -8.80 15.99 38.36
CA GLU A 170 -7.84 16.99 38.85
C GLU A 170 -6.48 16.70 38.23
N ILE A 171 -5.90 17.71 37.59
CA ILE A 171 -4.56 17.60 36.98
C ILE A 171 -3.77 18.86 37.30
N ASP A 172 -2.54 18.70 37.78
CA ASP A 172 -1.66 19.82 38.09
C ASP A 172 -0.91 20.25 36.84
N GLU A 173 -0.28 19.31 36.16
CA GLU A 173 0.43 19.52 34.90
C GLU A 173 0.01 18.46 33.88
N LEU A 174 -0.18 18.90 32.64
CA LEU A 174 -0.42 17.98 31.53
C LEU A 174 0.84 17.17 31.26
N PRO A 175 0.76 15.86 31.22
CA PRO A 175 1.90 15.05 30.85
C PRO A 175 2.31 15.33 29.40
N VAL A 176 3.61 15.42 29.15
CA VAL A 176 4.19 15.64 27.82
C VAL A 176 4.61 14.29 27.25
N TRP A 177 4.02 13.91 26.13
CA TRP A 177 4.45 12.74 25.38
C TRP A 177 5.49 13.15 24.32
N ILE A 178 6.57 12.38 24.24
CA ILE A 178 7.61 12.55 23.23
C ILE A 178 7.62 11.30 22.37
N GLN A 179 7.48 11.47 21.05
CA GLN A 179 7.51 10.33 20.12
C GLN A 179 8.83 9.57 20.24
N PRO A 180 8.80 8.27 20.57
CA PRO A 180 10.01 7.45 20.60
C PRO A 180 10.65 7.39 19.20
N ARG A 181 11.97 7.41 19.16
CA ARG A 181 12.71 7.11 17.92
C ARG A 181 12.78 5.60 17.75
N LEU A 182 12.56 5.13 16.53
CA LEU A 182 12.76 3.72 16.22
C LEU A 182 14.23 3.35 16.41
N PRO A 183 14.53 2.20 17.03
CA PRO A 183 15.90 1.78 17.27
C PRO A 183 16.59 1.41 15.94
N HIS A 184 17.87 1.71 15.86
CA HIS A 184 18.80 1.06 14.95
C HIS A 184 19.18 -0.30 15.55
N ILE A 185 18.97 -1.36 14.81
CA ILE A 185 19.26 -2.72 15.28
C ILE A 185 20.47 -3.23 14.50
N VAL A 186 21.62 -3.23 15.18
CA VAL A 186 22.87 -3.77 14.67
C VAL A 186 22.95 -5.23 15.11
N PRO A 187 23.12 -6.19 14.18
CA PRO A 187 23.26 -7.62 14.51
C PRO A 187 24.49 -7.91 15.36
N GLN A 188 24.54 -9.08 15.99
CA GLN A 188 25.75 -9.57 16.63
C GLN A 188 26.86 -9.75 15.60
N HIS A 189 28.09 -9.53 16.01
CA HIS A 189 29.26 -9.62 15.10
C HIS A 189 29.42 -11.03 14.51
N ASP A 190 29.22 -12.04 15.33
CA ASP A 190 29.29 -13.44 14.89
C ASP A 190 28.26 -13.77 13.79
N ASP A 191 27.04 -13.22 13.86
CA ASP A 191 26.00 -13.36 12.82
C ASP A 191 26.46 -12.74 11.49
N ILE A 192 27.17 -11.60 11.56
CA ILE A 192 27.70 -10.91 10.37
C ILE A 192 28.87 -11.69 9.76
N GLU A 193 29.78 -12.24 10.59
CA GLU A 193 30.87 -13.11 10.09
C GLU A 193 30.34 -14.38 9.43
N GLU A 194 29.32 -15.01 10.04
CA GLU A 194 28.67 -16.19 9.46
C GLU A 194 27.99 -15.84 8.12
N MET A 195 27.30 -14.71 8.04
CA MET A 195 26.72 -14.22 6.78
C MET A 195 27.77 -14.01 5.71
N ALA A 196 28.89 -13.35 6.06
CA ALA A 196 29.99 -13.12 5.14
C ALA A 196 30.57 -14.46 4.61
N ALA A 197 30.76 -15.45 5.49
CA ALA A 197 31.24 -16.78 5.10
C ALA A 197 30.26 -17.52 4.17
N HIS A 198 28.95 -17.37 4.37
CA HIS A 198 27.96 -17.93 3.46
C HIS A 198 28.02 -17.26 2.07
N LEU A 199 28.20 -15.93 2.03
CA LEU A 199 28.31 -15.17 0.78
C LEU A 199 29.59 -15.49 0.01
N GLU A 200 30.72 -15.69 0.69
CA GLU A 200 32.01 -16.07 0.07
C GLU A 200 31.90 -17.38 -0.72
N THR A 201 31.07 -18.32 -0.24
CA THR A 201 30.88 -19.64 -0.87
C THR A 201 29.78 -19.67 -1.94
N GLY A 202 28.91 -18.66 -1.98
CA GLY A 202 27.82 -18.53 -2.95
C GLY A 202 28.36 -18.22 -4.36
N LYS A 203 27.85 -18.90 -5.37
CA LYS A 203 28.21 -18.64 -6.78
C LYS A 203 27.13 -17.86 -7.53
N ARG A 204 25.87 -18.14 -7.22
CA ARG A 204 24.70 -17.47 -7.81
C ARG A 204 23.86 -16.87 -6.70
N ILE A 205 24.33 -15.73 -6.22
CA ILE A 205 23.68 -15.01 -5.13
C ILE A 205 22.61 -14.08 -5.71
N THR A 206 21.43 -14.04 -5.05
CA THR A 206 20.36 -13.07 -5.38
C THR A 206 19.98 -12.29 -4.13
N LEU A 207 19.88 -10.96 -4.26
CA LEU A 207 19.36 -10.10 -3.21
C LEU A 207 17.86 -9.89 -3.43
N PHE A 208 17.04 -10.25 -2.44
CA PHE A 208 15.60 -10.07 -2.48
C PHE A 208 15.15 -8.99 -1.50
N CYS A 209 14.79 -7.82 -2.01
CA CYS A 209 14.56 -6.61 -1.26
C CYS A 209 13.07 -6.33 -1.03
N GLY A 210 12.72 -5.98 0.20
CA GLY A 210 11.38 -5.55 0.59
C GLY A 210 11.33 -4.13 1.14
N ALA A 211 10.25 -3.81 1.86
CA ALA A 211 10.04 -2.51 2.48
C ALA A 211 11.14 -2.12 3.50
N GLY A 212 11.76 -3.11 4.15
CA GLY A 212 12.85 -2.85 5.10
C GLY A 212 14.13 -2.30 4.48
N CYS A 213 14.22 -2.22 3.14
CA CYS A 213 15.31 -1.54 2.43
C CYS A 213 15.16 -0.02 2.40
N GLU A 214 14.13 0.55 3.02
CA GLU A 214 13.98 1.99 3.17
C GLU A 214 15.25 2.64 3.75
N GLY A 215 15.81 3.60 3.01
CA GLY A 215 17.04 4.30 3.40
C GLY A 215 18.34 3.49 3.29
N ALA A 216 18.30 2.26 2.73
CA ALA A 216 19.45 1.37 2.55
C ALA A 216 19.87 1.20 1.07
N HIS A 217 19.43 2.10 0.18
CA HIS A 217 19.67 2.01 -1.26
C HIS A 217 21.16 1.82 -1.59
N ASP A 218 22.00 2.70 -1.10
CA ASP A 218 23.44 2.72 -1.43
C ASP A 218 24.14 1.45 -0.95
N GLU A 219 23.79 0.98 0.25
CA GLU A 219 24.34 -0.24 0.84
C GLU A 219 23.90 -1.49 0.05
N VAL A 220 22.65 -1.53 -0.43
CA VAL A 220 22.15 -2.63 -1.28
C VAL A 220 22.86 -2.65 -2.62
N VAL A 221 23.02 -1.49 -3.29
CA VAL A 221 23.70 -1.39 -4.58
C VAL A 221 25.19 -1.74 -4.44
N GLU A 222 25.87 -1.30 -3.38
CA GLU A 222 27.27 -1.64 -3.13
C GLU A 222 27.44 -3.14 -2.83
N LEU A 223 26.55 -3.76 -2.06
CA LEU A 223 26.59 -5.21 -1.84
C LEU A 223 26.37 -5.97 -3.16
N ALA A 224 25.37 -5.59 -3.95
CA ALA A 224 25.11 -6.18 -5.25
C ALA A 224 26.31 -6.08 -6.18
N LYS A 225 27.01 -4.94 -6.17
CA LYS A 225 28.22 -4.71 -6.92
C LYS A 225 29.37 -5.65 -6.51
N ARG A 226 29.60 -5.79 -5.21
CA ARG A 226 30.66 -6.69 -4.70
C ARG A 226 30.40 -8.14 -5.04
N LEU A 227 29.16 -8.57 -4.89
CA LEU A 227 28.76 -9.94 -5.13
C LEU A 227 28.43 -10.26 -6.60
N GLN A 228 28.40 -9.26 -7.49
CA GLN A 228 27.87 -9.38 -8.85
C GLN A 228 26.48 -10.05 -8.85
N ALA A 229 25.64 -9.65 -7.88
CA ALA A 229 24.35 -10.27 -7.60
C ALA A 229 23.19 -9.47 -8.17
N PRO A 230 22.19 -10.10 -8.84
CA PRO A 230 20.95 -9.44 -9.20
C PRO A 230 20.17 -9.01 -7.97
N VAL A 231 19.59 -7.80 -8.06
CA VAL A 231 18.65 -7.27 -7.08
C VAL A 231 17.23 -7.51 -7.59
N VAL A 232 16.47 -8.30 -6.84
CA VAL A 232 15.04 -8.54 -7.06
C VAL A 232 14.28 -7.85 -5.95
N HIS A 233 13.11 -7.31 -6.23
CA HIS A 233 12.32 -6.68 -5.17
C HIS A 233 10.86 -7.16 -5.17
N ALA A 234 10.22 -7.08 -3.99
CA ALA A 234 8.77 -7.10 -3.86
C ALA A 234 8.22 -5.73 -4.34
N PHE A 235 6.92 -5.63 -4.63
CA PHE A 235 6.37 -4.34 -5.06
C PHE A 235 6.60 -3.23 -4.01
N ARG A 236 6.46 -3.53 -2.73
CA ARG A 236 6.74 -2.57 -1.65
C ARG A 236 8.23 -2.21 -1.49
N GLY A 237 9.13 -3.01 -2.05
CA GLY A 237 10.56 -2.72 -2.11
C GLY A 237 10.97 -1.83 -3.29
N LYS A 238 10.11 -1.74 -4.32
CA LYS A 238 10.39 -1.05 -5.59
C LYS A 238 10.89 0.38 -5.41
N GLU A 239 10.23 1.18 -4.59
CA GLU A 239 10.57 2.60 -4.40
C GLU A 239 11.94 2.81 -3.72
N TRP A 240 12.49 1.76 -3.08
CA TRP A 240 13.73 1.84 -2.33
C TRP A 240 14.95 1.37 -3.10
N VAL A 241 14.81 0.45 -4.07
CA VAL A 241 15.97 -0.22 -4.68
C VAL A 241 15.97 -0.26 -6.21
N GLU A 242 14.87 0.11 -6.91
CA GLU A 242 14.81 0.02 -8.37
C GLU A 242 15.61 1.12 -9.10
N TRP A 243 15.54 2.36 -8.58
CA TRP A 243 16.12 3.53 -9.23
C TRP A 243 17.66 3.54 -9.11
N ASP A 244 18.33 4.08 -10.12
CA ASP A 244 19.81 4.20 -10.20
C ASP A 244 20.56 2.94 -9.73
N ASN A 245 20.01 1.78 -10.05
CA ASN A 245 20.54 0.48 -9.66
C ASN A 245 20.85 -0.38 -10.89
N PRO A 246 22.12 -0.49 -11.31
CA PRO A 246 22.49 -1.30 -12.46
C PRO A 246 22.36 -2.81 -12.23
N TYR A 247 22.09 -3.26 -11.01
CA TYR A 247 21.86 -4.65 -10.61
C TYR A 247 20.39 -5.01 -10.50
N ASP A 248 19.48 -4.02 -10.63
CA ASP A 248 18.05 -4.29 -10.63
C ASP A 248 17.63 -5.17 -11.81
N VAL A 249 16.90 -6.22 -11.50
CA VAL A 249 16.32 -7.14 -12.48
C VAL A 249 14.81 -7.29 -12.32
N GLY A 250 14.21 -6.35 -11.60
CA GLY A 250 12.77 -6.17 -11.43
C GLY A 250 12.17 -7.00 -10.32
N MET A 251 10.84 -7.09 -10.36
CA MET A 251 10.03 -7.73 -9.32
C MET A 251 9.87 -9.22 -9.51
N THR A 252 9.56 -9.90 -8.38
CA THR A 252 8.99 -11.26 -8.39
C THR A 252 7.53 -11.24 -7.92
N GLY A 253 6.88 -12.40 -7.94
CA GLY A 253 5.49 -12.58 -7.52
C GLY A 253 4.48 -12.45 -8.66
N LEU A 254 3.19 -12.37 -8.32
CA LEU A 254 2.09 -12.33 -9.31
C LEU A 254 2.19 -11.14 -10.27
N LEU A 255 2.68 -10.01 -9.78
CA LEU A 255 2.88 -8.78 -10.56
C LEU A 255 4.26 -8.72 -11.22
N GLY A 256 5.13 -9.68 -10.91
CA GLY A 256 6.55 -9.64 -11.20
C GLY A 256 6.94 -9.90 -12.65
N TYR A 257 8.24 -9.99 -12.84
CA TYR A 257 8.92 -10.17 -14.14
C TYR A 257 9.55 -11.56 -14.19
N THR A 258 9.61 -12.12 -15.38
CA THR A 258 10.29 -13.42 -15.61
C THR A 258 11.75 -13.39 -15.13
N SER A 259 12.43 -12.24 -15.26
CA SER A 259 13.81 -12.05 -14.77
C SER A 259 13.91 -12.15 -13.25
N GLY A 260 13.06 -11.42 -12.51
CA GLY A 260 13.06 -11.49 -11.04
C GLY A 260 12.72 -12.88 -10.52
N TYR A 261 11.75 -13.55 -11.16
CA TYR A 261 11.42 -14.94 -10.82
C TYR A 261 12.61 -15.88 -11.04
N ARG A 262 13.25 -15.83 -12.24
CA ARG A 262 14.41 -16.68 -12.57
C ARG A 262 15.61 -16.40 -11.67
N ALA A 263 15.86 -15.16 -11.31
CA ALA A 263 16.95 -14.82 -10.40
C ALA A 263 16.79 -15.51 -9.04
N ILE A 264 15.56 -15.59 -8.52
CA ILE A 264 15.29 -16.30 -7.26
C ILE A 264 15.29 -17.81 -7.45
N GLU A 265 14.67 -18.33 -8.51
CA GLU A 265 14.59 -19.79 -8.76
C GLU A 265 15.96 -20.43 -8.99
N GLN A 266 16.87 -19.73 -9.67
CA GLN A 266 18.16 -20.29 -10.12
C GLN A 266 19.34 -19.95 -9.20
N CYS A 267 19.12 -19.17 -8.14
CA CYS A 267 20.19 -18.88 -7.19
C CYS A 267 20.55 -20.12 -6.35
N ASP A 268 21.78 -20.17 -5.87
CA ASP A 268 22.22 -21.11 -4.83
C ASP A 268 22.23 -20.47 -3.45
N THR A 269 22.17 -19.14 -3.40
CA THR A 269 22.13 -18.36 -2.17
C THR A 269 21.15 -17.19 -2.34
N LEU A 270 20.08 -17.17 -1.55
CA LEU A 270 19.10 -16.10 -1.49
C LEU A 270 19.31 -15.26 -0.24
N VAL A 271 19.53 -13.97 -0.40
CA VAL A 271 19.60 -13.01 0.71
C VAL A 271 18.30 -12.17 0.72
N MET A 272 17.47 -12.41 1.72
CA MET A 272 16.23 -11.66 1.93
C MET A 272 16.51 -10.45 2.82
N LEU A 273 16.26 -9.25 2.30
CA LEU A 273 16.52 -7.98 2.98
C LEU A 273 15.21 -7.27 3.29
N GLY A 274 14.77 -7.32 4.54
CA GLY A 274 13.57 -6.65 5.03
C GLY A 274 12.31 -7.00 4.25
N THR A 275 12.11 -8.28 3.95
CA THR A 275 10.96 -8.78 3.20
C THR A 275 10.33 -10.01 3.86
N ASP A 276 9.01 -9.98 3.98
CA ASP A 276 8.16 -11.10 4.39
C ASP A 276 7.19 -11.43 3.24
N PHE A 277 7.73 -11.59 2.03
CA PHE A 277 6.96 -11.80 0.80
C PHE A 277 6.09 -13.07 0.90
N PRO A 278 4.74 -12.98 0.70
CA PRO A 278 3.83 -14.03 1.14
C PRO A 278 3.75 -15.26 0.24
N TYR A 279 4.17 -15.17 -1.02
CA TYR A 279 3.90 -16.21 -2.02
C TYR A 279 4.99 -17.27 -2.08
N ARG A 280 4.82 -18.36 -1.32
CA ARG A 280 5.78 -19.48 -1.23
C ARG A 280 6.22 -20.08 -2.57
N PRO A 281 5.37 -20.22 -3.61
CA PRO A 281 5.79 -20.78 -4.90
C PRO A 281 6.86 -19.98 -5.66
N PHE A 282 7.18 -18.78 -5.21
CA PHE A 282 8.21 -17.93 -5.80
C PHE A 282 9.56 -17.98 -5.08
N TYR A 283 9.68 -18.79 -4.04
CA TYR A 283 10.96 -19.04 -3.35
C TYR A 283 11.73 -20.20 -4.00
N PRO A 284 13.07 -20.23 -3.86
CA PRO A 284 13.89 -21.32 -4.40
C PRO A 284 13.70 -22.60 -3.57
N GLU A 285 13.76 -23.76 -4.24
CA GLU A 285 13.61 -25.06 -3.56
C GLU A 285 14.92 -25.56 -2.91
N ASN A 286 16.08 -25.22 -3.49
CA ASN A 286 17.38 -25.81 -3.14
C ASN A 286 18.49 -24.76 -2.92
N ALA A 287 18.17 -23.56 -2.45
CA ALA A 287 19.13 -22.53 -2.14
C ALA A 287 19.39 -22.41 -0.63
N LYS A 288 20.56 -21.92 -0.25
CA LYS A 288 20.78 -21.36 1.08
C LYS A 288 19.94 -20.07 1.18
N VAL A 289 19.20 -19.90 2.27
CA VAL A 289 18.39 -18.71 2.49
C VAL A 289 18.88 -18.00 3.74
N ILE A 290 19.29 -16.75 3.59
CA ILE A 290 19.68 -15.84 4.65
C ILE A 290 18.62 -14.75 4.71
N GLN A 291 18.04 -14.51 5.89
CA GLN A 291 17.01 -13.47 6.06
C GLN A 291 17.45 -12.45 7.09
N VAL A 292 17.45 -11.19 6.71
CA VAL A 292 17.64 -10.04 7.59
C VAL A 292 16.29 -9.34 7.80
N ASP A 293 15.83 -9.28 9.02
CA ASP A 293 14.62 -8.55 9.38
C ASP A 293 14.76 -7.93 10.79
N ARG A 294 14.12 -6.79 11.00
CA ARG A 294 14.05 -6.14 12.32
C ARG A 294 13.08 -6.84 13.27
N ASP A 295 12.12 -7.57 12.72
CA ASP A 295 11.10 -8.31 13.45
C ASP A 295 11.49 -9.80 13.53
N PRO A 296 11.89 -10.31 14.72
CA PRO A 296 12.29 -11.70 14.87
C PRO A 296 11.16 -12.67 14.51
N SER A 297 9.91 -12.27 14.62
CA SER A 297 8.77 -13.11 14.27
C SER A 297 8.59 -13.32 12.76
N ALA A 298 9.24 -12.51 11.93
CA ALA A 298 9.24 -12.64 10.47
C ALA A 298 10.23 -13.70 9.97
N LEU A 299 11.26 -14.00 10.76
CA LEU A 299 12.33 -14.93 10.37
C LEU A 299 11.78 -16.35 10.17
N GLY A 300 12.06 -16.94 9.00
CA GLY A 300 11.66 -18.31 8.65
C GLY A 300 10.16 -18.51 8.41
N ARG A 301 9.34 -17.47 8.46
CA ARG A 301 7.88 -17.58 8.31
C ARG A 301 7.46 -18.15 6.95
N ARG A 302 8.23 -17.88 5.90
CA ARG A 302 7.88 -18.23 4.52
C ARG A 302 8.65 -19.42 3.96
N VAL A 303 9.92 -19.51 4.29
CA VAL A 303 10.87 -20.49 3.78
C VAL A 303 11.83 -20.90 4.88
N PRO A 304 12.30 -22.17 4.92
CA PRO A 304 13.35 -22.58 5.85
C PRO A 304 14.62 -21.75 5.65
N LEU A 305 15.24 -21.32 6.73
CA LEU A 305 16.44 -20.49 6.69
C LEU A 305 17.71 -21.32 6.92
N THR A 306 18.79 -20.93 6.25
CA THR A 306 20.14 -21.30 6.61
C THR A 306 20.62 -20.42 7.78
N GLN A 307 20.32 -19.11 7.69
CA GLN A 307 20.63 -18.15 8.75
C GLN A 307 19.54 -17.08 8.84
N GLY A 308 19.12 -16.75 10.07
CA GLY A 308 18.20 -15.64 10.38
C GLY A 308 18.92 -14.58 11.20
N ILE A 309 18.87 -13.34 10.75
CA ILE A 309 19.59 -12.21 11.37
C ILE A 309 18.58 -11.15 11.80
N ILE A 310 18.62 -10.78 13.08
CA ILE A 310 17.82 -9.68 13.62
C ILE A 310 18.60 -8.40 13.43
N GLY A 311 18.12 -7.53 12.53
CA GLY A 311 18.78 -6.26 12.24
C GLY A 311 17.97 -5.38 11.31
N THR A 312 18.22 -4.07 11.36
CA THR A 312 17.77 -3.17 10.29
C THR A 312 18.66 -3.38 9.06
N VAL A 313 18.09 -3.41 7.87
CA VAL A 313 18.85 -3.70 6.63
C VAL A 313 20.06 -2.82 6.49
N LYS A 314 19.89 -1.50 6.65
CA LYS A 314 20.97 -0.53 6.51
C LYS A 314 22.14 -0.81 7.47
N ASP A 315 21.82 -1.02 8.75
CA ASP A 315 22.86 -1.20 9.77
C ASP A 315 23.54 -2.56 9.61
N THR A 316 22.77 -3.61 9.25
CA THR A 316 23.34 -4.92 8.92
C THR A 316 24.31 -4.84 7.74
N LEU A 317 23.92 -4.15 6.66
CA LEU A 317 24.77 -4.05 5.48
C LEU A 317 26.02 -3.20 5.72
N LYS A 318 25.97 -2.18 6.57
CA LYS A 318 27.15 -1.40 6.97
C LYS A 318 28.21 -2.26 7.66
N GLU A 319 27.80 -3.14 8.57
CA GLU A 319 28.70 -4.07 9.25
C GLU A 319 29.19 -5.20 8.32
N LEU A 320 28.36 -5.63 7.39
CA LEU A 320 28.68 -6.72 6.46
C LEU A 320 29.65 -6.30 5.36
N LEU A 321 29.47 -5.12 4.75
CA LEU A 321 30.24 -4.66 3.60
C LEU A 321 31.76 -4.75 3.80
N PRO A 322 32.35 -4.38 4.94
CA PRO A 322 33.80 -4.50 5.15
C PRO A 322 34.33 -5.95 5.05
N LEU A 323 33.48 -6.95 5.30
CA LEU A 323 33.85 -8.37 5.35
C LEU A 323 33.64 -9.09 4.01
N VAL A 324 32.89 -8.49 3.07
CA VAL A 324 32.58 -9.12 1.78
C VAL A 324 33.60 -8.73 0.72
N GLY A 325 34.24 -9.73 0.11
CA GLY A 325 35.16 -9.58 -1.01
C GLY A 325 34.48 -9.22 -2.33
N GLN A 326 35.30 -9.05 -3.38
CA GLN A 326 34.80 -8.81 -4.75
C GLN A 326 34.67 -10.15 -5.48
N HIS A 327 33.45 -10.48 -5.94
CA HIS A 327 33.22 -11.61 -6.82
C HIS A 327 33.54 -11.21 -8.27
N GLY A 328 34.27 -12.05 -8.97
CA GLY A 328 34.69 -11.79 -10.37
C GLY A 328 33.77 -12.44 -11.42
N ASP A 329 32.91 -13.37 -11.02
CA ASP A 329 31.99 -14.07 -11.93
C ASP A 329 30.73 -13.25 -12.18
N THR A 330 30.50 -12.88 -13.44
CA THR A 330 29.33 -12.09 -13.87
C THR A 330 28.31 -12.91 -14.69
N GLU A 331 28.57 -14.20 -14.95
CA GLU A 331 27.74 -15.01 -15.84
C GLU A 331 26.26 -15.03 -15.42
N PHE A 332 26.03 -15.20 -14.11
CA PHE A 332 24.67 -15.26 -13.58
C PHE A 332 23.93 -13.93 -13.73
N ILE A 333 24.52 -12.81 -13.28
CA ILE A 333 23.90 -11.48 -13.41
C ILE A 333 23.69 -11.09 -14.86
N ASP A 334 24.63 -11.37 -15.75
CA ASP A 334 24.52 -11.05 -17.18
C ASP A 334 23.38 -11.82 -17.85
N THR A 335 23.20 -13.09 -17.47
CA THR A 335 22.07 -13.92 -17.95
C THR A 335 20.73 -13.36 -17.51
N VAL A 336 20.61 -12.99 -16.24
CA VAL A 336 19.36 -12.45 -15.69
C VAL A 336 19.08 -11.04 -16.25
N ARG A 337 20.11 -10.20 -16.43
CA ARG A 337 19.96 -8.87 -17.07
C ARG A 337 19.48 -8.96 -18.51
N LYS A 338 19.99 -9.91 -19.30
CA LYS A 338 19.49 -10.14 -20.67
C LYS A 338 18.00 -10.46 -20.65
N ALA A 339 17.55 -11.32 -19.72
CA ALA A 339 16.15 -11.64 -19.55
C ALA A 339 15.34 -10.40 -19.12
N TYR A 340 15.88 -9.57 -18.22
CA TYR A 340 15.25 -8.32 -17.80
C TYR A 340 15.09 -7.33 -18.93
N THR A 341 16.17 -7.10 -19.70
CA THR A 341 16.15 -6.18 -20.84
C THR A 341 15.14 -6.62 -21.90
N LYS A 342 15.09 -7.93 -22.19
CA LYS A 342 14.09 -8.48 -23.11
C LYS A 342 12.68 -8.25 -22.58
N PHE A 343 12.40 -8.67 -21.35
CA PHE A 343 11.07 -8.54 -20.76
C PHE A 343 10.62 -7.07 -20.67
N ARG A 344 11.54 -6.17 -20.32
CA ARG A 344 11.27 -4.72 -20.25
C ARG A 344 10.95 -4.15 -21.63
N GLY A 345 11.73 -4.55 -22.66
CA GLY A 345 11.45 -4.19 -24.05
C GLY A 345 10.09 -4.69 -24.54
N ASP A 346 9.74 -5.91 -24.19
CA ASP A 346 8.41 -6.48 -24.50
C ASP A 346 7.29 -5.65 -23.83
N LEU A 347 7.41 -5.31 -22.52
CA LEU A 347 6.43 -4.45 -21.84
C LEU A 347 6.30 -3.06 -22.47
N ASP A 348 7.43 -2.44 -22.83
CA ASP A 348 7.42 -1.12 -23.43
C ASP A 348 6.80 -1.15 -24.85
N SER A 349 6.94 -2.29 -25.58
CA SER A 349 6.31 -2.48 -26.90
C SER A 349 4.78 -2.57 -26.86
N TYR A 350 4.21 -2.93 -25.71
CA TYR A 350 2.74 -2.93 -25.50
C TYR A 350 2.20 -1.58 -25.02
N ALA A 351 3.06 -0.68 -24.56
CA ALA A 351 2.68 0.66 -24.10
C ALA A 351 2.63 1.65 -25.29
N VAL A 352 1.81 1.31 -26.31
CA VAL A 352 1.66 2.08 -27.54
C VAL A 352 0.29 2.75 -27.62
N ALA A 353 0.23 3.84 -28.40
CA ALA A 353 -1.02 4.50 -28.71
C ALA A 353 -1.82 3.67 -29.72
N GLU A 354 -3.10 3.51 -29.46
CA GLU A 354 -4.06 2.94 -30.39
C GLU A 354 -4.69 4.04 -31.29
N PRO A 355 -5.18 3.68 -32.49
CA PRO A 355 -5.98 4.58 -33.31
C PRO A 355 -7.23 5.06 -32.57
N ASP A 356 -7.71 6.25 -32.91
CA ASP A 356 -8.94 6.81 -32.34
C ASP A 356 -10.13 5.86 -32.56
N GLY A 357 -10.96 5.70 -31.54
CA GLY A 357 -12.08 4.76 -31.51
C GLY A 357 -11.71 3.35 -31.03
N VAL A 358 -10.44 3.09 -30.70
CA VAL A 358 -9.96 1.86 -30.04
C VAL A 358 -9.67 2.17 -28.58
N ALA A 359 -10.06 1.27 -27.67
CA ALA A 359 -9.85 1.44 -26.24
C ALA A 359 -8.35 1.58 -25.91
N ILE A 360 -8.05 2.38 -24.90
CA ILE A 360 -6.68 2.72 -24.51
C ILE A 360 -6.05 1.54 -23.76
N HIS A 361 -4.85 1.15 -24.14
CA HIS A 361 -4.04 0.25 -23.30
C HIS A 361 -3.68 0.93 -21.98
N PRO A 362 -4.05 0.37 -20.81
CA PRO A 362 -3.79 1.00 -19.52
C PRO A 362 -2.28 1.23 -19.26
N GLN A 363 -1.42 0.34 -19.78
CA GLN A 363 0.03 0.52 -19.71
C GLN A 363 0.52 1.73 -20.53
N TYR A 364 -0.10 2.04 -21.65
CA TYR A 364 0.19 3.27 -22.40
C TYR A 364 -0.11 4.50 -21.56
N PHE A 365 -1.30 4.54 -20.96
CA PHE A 365 -1.71 5.64 -20.10
C PHE A 365 -0.73 5.83 -18.93
N VAL A 366 -0.38 4.77 -18.17
CA VAL A 366 0.54 4.88 -17.04
C VAL A 366 1.94 5.28 -17.48
N ASN A 367 2.41 4.82 -18.64
CA ASN A 367 3.71 5.24 -19.20
C ASN A 367 3.72 6.74 -19.53
N ARG A 368 2.61 7.28 -20.11
CA ARG A 368 2.50 8.73 -20.36
C ARG A 368 2.43 9.52 -19.06
N LEU A 369 1.61 9.08 -18.12
CA LEU A 369 1.51 9.71 -16.80
C LEU A 369 2.86 9.72 -16.07
N ASN A 370 3.60 8.61 -16.11
CA ASN A 370 4.94 8.52 -15.52
C ASN A 370 5.91 9.58 -16.07
N LYS A 371 5.78 9.95 -17.36
CA LYS A 371 6.62 10.98 -17.99
C LYS A 371 6.21 12.40 -17.66
N LEU A 372 4.91 12.62 -17.40
CA LEU A 372 4.32 13.94 -17.23
C LEU A 372 4.18 14.36 -15.75
N ALA A 373 4.14 13.38 -14.82
CA ALA A 373 4.05 13.63 -13.40
C ALA A 373 5.34 14.24 -12.83
N SER A 374 5.20 15.00 -11.73
CA SER A 374 6.32 15.61 -11.01
C SER A 374 7.34 14.55 -10.56
N GLU A 375 8.61 14.97 -10.45
CA GLU A 375 9.68 14.09 -9.97
C GLU A 375 9.49 13.60 -8.54
N ASP A 376 8.77 14.34 -7.73
CA ASP A 376 8.46 14.04 -6.34
C ASP A 376 7.00 13.65 -6.10
N ALA A 377 6.25 13.32 -7.16
CA ALA A 377 4.85 12.94 -7.07
C ALA A 377 4.63 11.76 -6.10
N ILE A 378 3.48 11.76 -5.44
CA ILE A 378 2.99 10.66 -4.62
C ILE A 378 1.88 9.97 -5.41
N PHE A 379 2.05 8.68 -5.65
CA PHE A 379 1.07 7.86 -6.33
C PHE A 379 0.35 6.96 -5.33
N THR A 380 -0.96 6.86 -5.47
CA THR A 380 -1.74 5.84 -4.78
C THR A 380 -2.38 4.91 -5.82
N PHE A 381 -2.57 3.64 -5.47
CA PHE A 381 -3.12 2.66 -6.40
C PHE A 381 -4.20 1.80 -5.74
N ASP A 382 -5.24 1.46 -6.53
CA ASP A 382 -6.24 0.48 -6.10
C ASP A 382 -5.77 -0.96 -6.35
N VAL A 383 -6.30 -1.87 -5.55
CA VAL A 383 -6.19 -3.31 -5.77
C VAL A 383 -7.11 -3.72 -6.91
N GLY A 384 -6.61 -4.57 -7.78
CA GLY A 384 -7.19 -4.93 -9.06
C GLY A 384 -6.19 -4.71 -10.19
N THR A 385 -6.63 -4.42 -11.42
CA THR A 385 -5.70 -4.18 -12.53
C THR A 385 -4.85 -2.91 -12.37
N PRO A 386 -5.28 -1.82 -11.71
CA PRO A 386 -4.43 -0.65 -11.50
C PRO A 386 -3.10 -0.95 -10.79
N VAL A 387 -3.08 -1.91 -9.83
CA VAL A 387 -1.83 -2.30 -9.18
C VAL A 387 -0.81 -2.88 -10.16
N ILE A 388 -1.27 -3.62 -11.18
CA ILE A 388 -0.40 -4.22 -12.20
C ILE A 388 0.30 -3.14 -13.01
N TRP A 389 -0.49 -2.18 -13.50
CA TRP A 389 0.00 -1.10 -14.35
C TRP A 389 0.94 -0.18 -13.58
N THR A 390 0.60 0.14 -12.33
CA THR A 390 1.46 0.89 -11.41
C THR A 390 2.78 0.16 -11.18
N ALA A 391 2.73 -1.11 -10.80
CA ALA A 391 3.92 -1.90 -10.49
C ALA A 391 4.86 -2.04 -11.68
N ARG A 392 4.33 -2.23 -12.90
CA ARG A 392 5.11 -2.53 -14.10
C ARG A 392 5.56 -1.31 -14.90
N HIS A 393 4.78 -0.22 -14.90
CA HIS A 393 5.01 0.92 -15.79
C HIS A 393 5.36 2.23 -15.09
N LEU A 394 5.04 2.37 -13.79
CA LEU A 394 5.49 3.52 -13.02
C LEU A 394 6.96 3.32 -12.60
N LYS A 395 7.81 4.28 -12.92
CA LYS A 395 9.23 4.26 -12.54
C LYS A 395 9.46 5.06 -11.26
N THR A 396 10.33 4.55 -10.41
CA THR A 396 10.81 5.25 -9.21
C THR A 396 12.09 6.03 -9.52
N ASN A 397 12.45 6.99 -8.66
CA ASN A 397 13.61 7.86 -8.82
C ASN A 397 14.20 8.32 -7.46
N GLY A 398 13.87 7.61 -6.38
CA GLY A 398 14.29 7.96 -5.02
C GLY A 398 13.52 9.12 -4.35
N LYS A 399 12.64 9.82 -5.10
CA LYS A 399 11.82 10.93 -4.58
C LYS A 399 10.33 10.61 -4.62
N ARG A 400 9.87 9.88 -5.64
CA ARG A 400 8.49 9.45 -5.80
C ARG A 400 8.13 8.43 -4.72
N ARG A 401 6.90 8.54 -4.22
CA ARG A 401 6.34 7.59 -3.26
C ARG A 401 5.16 6.86 -3.90
N ILE A 402 4.99 5.61 -3.51
CA ILE A 402 3.90 4.74 -3.98
C ILE A 402 3.20 4.17 -2.75
N LEU A 403 1.91 4.45 -2.60
CA LEU A 403 1.09 3.99 -1.48
C LEU A 403 -0.08 3.14 -1.95
N GLY A 404 -0.45 2.16 -1.17
CA GLY A 404 -1.60 1.31 -1.43
C GLY A 404 -1.76 0.18 -0.43
N SER A 405 -2.80 -0.61 -0.61
CA SER A 405 -3.11 -1.76 0.23
C SER A 405 -2.28 -2.98 -0.20
N TYR A 406 -0.98 -2.99 0.15
CA TYR A 406 -0.03 -3.99 -0.33
C TYR A 406 -0.30 -5.41 0.18
N ASN A 407 -0.59 -5.55 1.48
CA ASN A 407 -0.71 -6.85 2.13
C ASN A 407 -2.14 -7.18 2.58
N HIS A 408 -2.96 -6.15 2.83
CA HIS A 408 -4.37 -6.34 3.14
C HIS A 408 -5.17 -6.56 1.85
N GLY A 409 -4.80 -5.88 0.77
CA GLY A 409 -5.40 -6.11 -0.54
C GLY A 409 -6.81 -5.53 -0.70
N SER A 410 -7.14 -4.46 0.03
CA SER A 410 -8.44 -3.81 -0.06
C SER A 410 -8.59 -3.03 -1.37
N MET A 411 -9.68 -3.25 -2.07
CA MET A 411 -10.17 -2.31 -3.08
C MET A 411 -10.58 -0.99 -2.40
N ALA A 412 -10.84 0.05 -3.18
CA ALA A 412 -11.27 1.37 -2.73
C ALA A 412 -10.24 2.13 -1.87
N ASN A 413 -9.00 1.68 -1.78
CA ASN A 413 -7.98 2.32 -0.94
C ASN A 413 -7.32 3.55 -1.59
N ALA A 414 -7.25 3.62 -2.93
CA ALA A 414 -6.42 4.59 -3.64
C ALA A 414 -6.79 6.04 -3.35
N MET A 415 -8.06 6.41 -3.50
CA MET A 415 -8.54 7.77 -3.21
C MET A 415 -8.42 8.10 -1.73
N MET A 416 -8.69 7.12 -0.83
CA MET A 416 -8.60 7.30 0.61
C MET A 416 -7.16 7.56 1.06
N HIS A 417 -6.20 6.78 0.56
CA HIS A 417 -4.78 7.03 0.77
C HIS A 417 -4.35 8.40 0.19
N ALA A 418 -4.90 8.81 -0.96
CA ALA A 418 -4.59 10.10 -1.55
C ALA A 418 -5.07 11.28 -0.69
N ILE A 419 -6.21 11.15 0.02
CA ILE A 419 -6.67 12.15 1.00
C ILE A 419 -5.62 12.34 2.10
N GLY A 420 -5.16 11.25 2.73
CA GLY A 420 -4.13 11.31 3.76
C GLY A 420 -2.79 11.82 3.24
N ALA A 421 -2.39 11.36 2.05
CA ALA A 421 -1.15 11.80 1.40
C ALA A 421 -1.14 13.30 1.09
N GLN A 422 -2.26 13.84 0.61
CA GLN A 422 -2.34 15.27 0.28
C GLN A 422 -2.36 16.14 1.54
N ASN A 423 -3.01 15.69 2.60
CA ASN A 423 -2.96 16.36 3.91
C ASN A 423 -1.54 16.35 4.50
N ALA A 424 -0.84 15.22 4.41
CA ALA A 424 0.53 15.10 4.89
C ALA A 424 1.56 15.92 4.08
N CYS A 425 1.33 16.01 2.76
CA CYS A 425 2.25 16.63 1.81
C CYS A 425 1.52 17.65 0.91
N PRO A 426 1.06 18.79 1.46
CA PRO A 426 0.21 19.74 0.73
C PRO A 426 0.86 20.34 -0.51
N ASN A 427 2.18 20.39 -0.56
CA ASN A 427 2.94 20.98 -1.68
C ASN A 427 3.40 19.95 -2.72
N ARG A 428 3.09 18.67 -2.56
CA ARG A 428 3.43 17.62 -3.51
C ARG A 428 2.23 17.26 -4.37
N GLN A 429 2.51 16.87 -5.60
CA GLN A 429 1.49 16.34 -6.51
C GLN A 429 1.06 14.94 -6.04
N VAL A 430 -0.23 14.78 -5.73
CA VAL A 430 -0.81 13.49 -5.34
C VAL A 430 -1.72 12.98 -6.46
N ILE A 431 -1.45 11.77 -6.91
CA ILE A 431 -2.12 11.13 -8.05
C ILE A 431 -2.67 9.77 -7.62
N SER A 432 -3.97 9.60 -7.76
CA SER A 432 -4.67 8.34 -7.47
C SER A 432 -4.97 7.57 -8.76
N LEU A 433 -4.52 6.33 -8.82
CA LEU A 433 -4.82 5.37 -9.88
C LEU A 433 -5.89 4.40 -9.37
N SER A 434 -7.14 4.75 -9.60
CA SER A 434 -8.31 4.01 -9.10
C SER A 434 -8.85 3.08 -10.18
N GLY A 435 -9.24 1.85 -9.80
CA GLY A 435 -10.11 1.04 -10.64
C GLY A 435 -11.56 1.52 -10.54
N ASP A 436 -12.36 1.32 -11.58
CA ASP A 436 -13.79 1.68 -11.57
C ASP A 436 -14.56 0.97 -10.45
N GLY A 437 -14.32 -0.32 -10.25
CA GLY A 437 -14.90 -1.08 -9.15
C GLY A 437 -14.50 -0.52 -7.78
N GLY A 438 -13.20 -0.26 -7.54
CA GLY A 438 -12.71 0.31 -6.28
C GLY A 438 -13.21 1.73 -6.07
N PHE A 439 -13.19 2.56 -7.11
CA PHE A 439 -13.69 3.94 -7.03
C PHE A 439 -15.18 3.99 -6.65
N THR A 440 -16.01 3.14 -7.27
CA THR A 440 -17.46 3.13 -7.01
C THR A 440 -17.83 2.68 -5.60
N MET A 441 -17.04 1.83 -4.96
CA MET A 441 -17.27 1.41 -3.57
C MET A 441 -17.29 2.59 -2.60
N MET A 442 -16.43 3.59 -2.80
CA MET A 442 -16.24 4.74 -1.90
C MET A 442 -16.31 6.09 -2.62
N MET A 443 -16.98 6.16 -3.77
CA MET A 443 -17.04 7.39 -4.59
C MET A 443 -17.60 8.61 -3.85
N GLY A 444 -18.36 8.42 -2.77
CA GLY A 444 -18.83 9.51 -1.91
C GLY A 444 -17.71 10.38 -1.33
N GLU A 445 -16.50 9.82 -1.20
CA GLU A 445 -15.33 10.56 -0.69
C GLU A 445 -14.78 11.61 -1.65
N MET A 446 -15.23 11.65 -2.90
CA MET A 446 -14.95 12.80 -3.77
C MET A 446 -15.46 14.11 -3.15
N LEU A 447 -16.55 14.05 -2.35
CA LEU A 447 -17.07 15.22 -1.62
C LEU A 447 -16.12 15.65 -0.49
N THR A 448 -15.38 14.73 0.10
CA THR A 448 -14.32 15.03 1.07
C THR A 448 -13.18 15.80 0.41
N LEU A 449 -12.73 15.38 -0.78
CA LEU A 449 -11.73 16.14 -1.54
C LEU A 449 -12.16 17.58 -1.80
N LYS A 450 -13.41 17.78 -2.18
CA LYS A 450 -13.99 19.12 -2.39
C LYS A 450 -14.07 19.91 -1.10
N GLN A 451 -14.59 19.31 -0.03
CA GLN A 451 -14.79 19.98 1.26
C GLN A 451 -13.47 20.45 1.86
N LEU A 452 -12.41 19.61 1.78
CA LEU A 452 -11.09 19.91 2.29
C LEU A 452 -10.20 20.66 1.26
N ASN A 453 -10.72 20.89 0.07
CA ASN A 453 -10.01 21.51 -1.07
C ASN A 453 -8.66 20.84 -1.36
N LEU A 454 -8.62 19.51 -1.38
CA LEU A 454 -7.41 18.73 -1.62
C LEU A 454 -7.15 18.57 -3.13
N PRO A 455 -6.05 19.08 -3.68
CA PRO A 455 -5.78 19.09 -5.12
C PRO A 455 -5.34 17.72 -5.68
N VAL A 456 -5.95 16.65 -5.22
CA VAL A 456 -5.69 15.27 -5.67
C VAL A 456 -6.15 15.08 -7.11
N LYS A 457 -5.36 14.36 -7.91
CA LYS A 457 -5.66 13.99 -9.29
C LYS A 457 -6.04 12.51 -9.35
N ILE A 458 -7.31 12.23 -9.63
CA ILE A 458 -7.83 10.86 -9.68
C ILE A 458 -8.04 10.45 -11.13
N PHE A 459 -7.36 9.39 -11.55
CA PHE A 459 -7.59 8.74 -12.83
C PHE A 459 -8.28 7.41 -12.57
N VAL A 460 -9.53 7.29 -13.05
CA VAL A 460 -10.35 6.10 -12.90
C VAL A 460 -10.21 5.26 -14.17
N PHE A 461 -9.53 4.11 -14.05
CA PHE A 461 -9.45 3.12 -15.13
C PHE A 461 -10.82 2.43 -15.27
N ASN A 462 -11.57 2.87 -16.25
CA ASN A 462 -12.92 2.40 -16.51
C ASN A 462 -12.91 1.39 -17.65
N ASN A 463 -13.03 0.12 -17.29
CA ASN A 463 -13.19 -1.00 -18.21
C ASN A 463 -14.49 -1.79 -17.98
N GLU A 464 -15.35 -1.30 -17.09
CA GLU A 464 -16.66 -1.87 -16.76
C GLU A 464 -16.58 -3.33 -16.27
N GLU A 465 -15.45 -3.71 -15.61
CA GLU A 465 -15.26 -5.08 -15.15
C GLU A 465 -14.31 -5.19 -13.94
N LEU A 466 -14.57 -6.16 -13.07
CA LEU A 466 -13.58 -6.69 -12.12
C LEU A 466 -12.57 -7.57 -12.85
N SER A 467 -11.78 -6.98 -13.75
CA SER A 467 -10.92 -7.70 -14.70
C SER A 467 -9.88 -8.60 -14.03
N PHE A 468 -9.39 -8.26 -12.83
CA PHE A 468 -8.44 -9.12 -12.11
C PHE A 468 -9.13 -10.45 -11.74
N ILE A 469 -10.37 -10.39 -11.24
CA ILE A 469 -11.15 -11.57 -10.87
C ILE A 469 -11.58 -12.36 -12.12
N ALA A 470 -12.02 -11.66 -13.17
CA ALA A 470 -12.34 -12.30 -14.46
C ALA A 470 -11.12 -13.08 -15.00
N MET A 471 -9.92 -12.49 -14.90
CA MET A 471 -8.67 -13.12 -15.30
C MET A 471 -8.34 -14.38 -14.47
N GLU A 472 -8.55 -14.33 -13.15
CA GLU A 472 -8.36 -15.47 -12.26
C GLU A 472 -9.35 -16.60 -12.54
N MET A 473 -10.62 -16.27 -12.83
CA MET A 473 -11.62 -17.25 -13.28
C MET A 473 -11.18 -17.92 -14.59
N LYS A 474 -10.78 -17.15 -15.60
CA LYS A 474 -10.28 -17.65 -16.88
C LYS A 474 -9.03 -18.53 -16.71
N ALA A 475 -8.09 -18.14 -15.86
CA ALA A 475 -6.91 -18.93 -15.53
C ALA A 475 -7.23 -20.25 -14.79
N SER A 476 -8.35 -20.30 -14.07
CA SER A 476 -8.85 -21.49 -13.39
C SER A 476 -9.74 -22.37 -14.29
N GLY A 477 -10.04 -21.92 -15.52
CA GLY A 477 -10.86 -22.65 -16.49
C GLY A 477 -12.36 -22.45 -16.34
N TYR A 478 -12.76 -21.41 -15.61
CA TYR A 478 -14.15 -20.98 -15.47
C TYR A 478 -14.49 -19.88 -16.49
N LEU A 479 -15.75 -19.79 -16.87
CA LEU A 479 -16.27 -18.57 -17.50
C LEU A 479 -16.40 -17.49 -16.42
N ASP A 480 -16.11 -16.26 -16.79
CA ASP A 480 -16.34 -15.11 -15.92
C ASP A 480 -17.84 -14.92 -15.67
N TYR A 481 -18.19 -14.59 -14.45
CA TYR A 481 -19.56 -14.38 -14.01
C TYR A 481 -19.62 -13.35 -12.88
N ALA A 482 -20.59 -12.44 -12.97
CA ALA A 482 -20.80 -11.36 -11.99
C ALA A 482 -19.59 -10.43 -11.83
N THR A 483 -18.83 -10.22 -12.89
CA THR A 483 -17.67 -9.33 -12.94
C THR A 483 -17.93 -8.02 -13.66
N ASP A 484 -19.03 -7.94 -14.43
CA ASP A 484 -19.38 -6.76 -15.22
C ASP A 484 -20.05 -5.66 -14.40
N PHE A 485 -19.76 -4.41 -14.77
CA PHE A 485 -20.39 -3.20 -14.24
C PHE A 485 -21.13 -2.43 -15.34
N VAL A 486 -22.06 -1.58 -14.90
CA VAL A 486 -22.61 -0.48 -15.69
C VAL A 486 -22.18 0.81 -15.01
N ASN A 487 -21.22 1.49 -15.59
CA ASN A 487 -20.60 2.67 -14.99
C ASN A 487 -21.16 3.98 -15.59
N PRO A 488 -21.26 5.05 -14.79
CA PRO A 488 -21.45 6.40 -15.33
C PRO A 488 -20.14 6.92 -15.93
N ASP A 489 -20.22 8.04 -16.65
CA ASP A 489 -19.05 8.88 -16.91
C ASP A 489 -18.62 9.56 -15.59
N PHE A 490 -17.53 9.10 -15.01
CA PHE A 490 -17.04 9.57 -13.71
C PHE A 490 -16.59 11.05 -13.76
N GLY A 491 -16.16 11.55 -14.93
CA GLY A 491 -15.87 12.97 -15.11
C GLY A 491 -17.11 13.82 -15.00
N LYS A 492 -18.21 13.45 -15.67
CA LYS A 492 -19.50 14.15 -15.53
C LYS A 492 -20.08 14.05 -14.13
N LEU A 493 -19.90 12.91 -13.46
CA LEU A 493 -20.30 12.75 -12.07
C LEU A 493 -19.54 13.72 -11.15
N ALA A 494 -18.23 13.88 -11.36
CA ALA A 494 -17.42 14.84 -10.64
C ALA A 494 -17.87 16.28 -10.87
N GLU A 495 -18.21 16.64 -12.11
CA GLU A 495 -18.75 17.98 -12.44
C GLU A 495 -20.07 18.25 -11.73
N ALA A 496 -20.97 17.27 -11.67
CA ALA A 496 -22.22 17.38 -10.91
C ALA A 496 -21.97 17.59 -9.40
N ALA A 497 -20.86 17.04 -8.86
CA ALA A 497 -20.41 17.28 -7.49
C ALA A 497 -19.64 18.62 -7.33
N GLY A 498 -19.42 19.37 -8.42
CA GLY A 498 -18.66 20.63 -8.45
C GLY A 498 -17.15 20.43 -8.29
N ILE A 499 -16.64 19.33 -8.82
CA ILE A 499 -15.21 18.99 -8.96
C ILE A 499 -14.87 19.02 -10.44
N LYS A 500 -13.66 19.42 -10.81
CA LYS A 500 -13.21 19.38 -12.21
C LYS A 500 -13.28 17.94 -12.73
N GLY A 501 -14.10 17.70 -13.74
CA GLY A 501 -14.21 16.44 -14.44
C GLY A 501 -13.38 16.40 -15.71
N GLY A 502 -13.07 15.18 -16.18
CA GLY A 502 -12.45 14.92 -17.47
C GLY A 502 -12.81 13.53 -17.96
N CYS A 503 -12.69 13.33 -19.28
CA CYS A 503 -12.86 12.02 -19.90
C CYS A 503 -11.78 11.84 -20.97
N ILE A 504 -11.17 10.64 -21.01
CA ILE A 504 -10.18 10.24 -22.02
C ILE A 504 -10.71 8.98 -22.69
N GLN A 505 -10.98 9.08 -23.99
CA GLN A 505 -11.52 7.97 -24.79
C GLN A 505 -10.53 7.51 -25.87
N ASN A 506 -9.62 8.37 -26.31
CA ASN A 506 -8.68 8.09 -27.38
C ASN A 506 -7.22 8.28 -26.90
N SER A 507 -6.32 7.46 -27.45
CA SER A 507 -4.89 7.58 -27.15
C SER A 507 -4.30 8.93 -27.54
N SER A 508 -4.85 9.58 -28.56
CA SER A 508 -4.43 10.92 -29.03
C SER A 508 -4.67 12.04 -28.00
N GLU A 509 -5.62 11.86 -27.07
CA GLU A 509 -6.01 12.86 -26.06
C GLU A 509 -5.20 12.72 -24.74
N VAL A 510 -4.52 11.60 -24.55
CA VAL A 510 -3.94 11.20 -23.24
C VAL A 510 -3.03 12.26 -22.66
N ASP A 511 -2.06 12.76 -23.42
CA ASP A 511 -1.08 13.73 -22.91
C ASP A 511 -1.71 15.08 -22.55
N GLU A 512 -2.57 15.58 -23.43
CA GLU A 512 -3.26 16.84 -23.20
C GLU A 512 -4.13 16.78 -21.94
N LYS A 513 -4.93 15.74 -21.80
CA LYS A 513 -5.85 15.56 -20.66
C LYS A 513 -5.12 15.27 -19.35
N ILE A 514 -4.02 14.52 -19.38
CA ILE A 514 -3.16 14.36 -18.20
C ILE A 514 -2.62 15.74 -17.77
N MET A 515 -2.06 16.52 -18.69
CA MET A 515 -1.51 17.84 -18.36
C MET A 515 -2.59 18.82 -17.89
N GLU A 516 -3.79 18.79 -18.49
CA GLU A 516 -4.94 19.57 -18.02
C GLU A 516 -5.27 19.22 -16.55
N ALA A 517 -5.33 17.92 -16.22
CA ALA A 517 -5.61 17.46 -14.87
C ALA A 517 -4.50 17.87 -13.88
N LEU A 518 -3.23 17.62 -14.24
CA LEU A 518 -2.09 17.89 -13.37
C LEU A 518 -1.91 19.38 -13.06
N ASN A 519 -2.24 20.27 -14.01
CA ASN A 519 -2.11 21.72 -13.86
C ASN A 519 -3.31 22.39 -13.18
N HIS A 520 -4.40 21.67 -12.93
CA HIS A 520 -5.58 22.26 -12.28
C HIS A 520 -5.33 22.50 -10.78
N ASN A 521 -5.66 23.68 -10.28
CA ASN A 521 -5.58 24.00 -8.85
C ASN A 521 -6.86 23.54 -8.13
N GLY A 522 -6.92 22.27 -7.74
CA GLY A 522 -8.06 21.67 -7.05
C GLY A 522 -8.17 20.17 -7.36
N PRO A 523 -9.14 19.46 -6.77
CA PRO A 523 -9.39 18.07 -7.09
C PRO A 523 -9.85 17.89 -8.54
N VAL A 524 -9.39 16.81 -9.17
CA VAL A 524 -9.79 16.44 -10.54
C VAL A 524 -10.11 14.94 -10.56
N ILE A 525 -11.16 14.58 -11.26
CA ILE A 525 -11.51 13.17 -11.53
C ILE A 525 -11.60 12.99 -13.05
N VAL A 526 -10.78 12.12 -13.58
CA VAL A 526 -10.72 11.79 -15.00
C VAL A 526 -11.17 10.36 -15.22
N ASN A 527 -12.23 10.19 -16.02
CA ASN A 527 -12.67 8.88 -16.50
C ASN A 527 -11.77 8.45 -17.67
N VAL A 528 -11.02 7.35 -17.51
CA VAL A 528 -10.11 6.84 -18.54
C VAL A 528 -10.67 5.52 -19.07
N HIS A 529 -11.17 5.52 -20.31
CA HIS A 529 -11.67 4.31 -20.95
C HIS A 529 -10.49 3.42 -21.37
N VAL A 530 -10.35 2.27 -20.73
CA VAL A 530 -9.28 1.32 -20.98
C VAL A 530 -9.80 -0.01 -21.48
N ASP A 531 -8.92 -0.75 -22.20
CA ASP A 531 -9.29 -2.04 -22.78
C ASP A 531 -9.65 -3.07 -21.69
N LYS A 532 -10.83 -3.68 -21.83
CA LYS A 532 -11.38 -4.70 -20.94
C LYS A 532 -10.62 -6.03 -21.01
N GLN A 533 -10.13 -6.37 -22.22
CA GLN A 533 -9.49 -7.66 -22.50
C GLN A 533 -7.97 -7.66 -22.30
N GLU A 534 -7.41 -6.62 -21.65
CA GLU A 534 -5.98 -6.52 -21.37
C GLU A 534 -5.53 -7.58 -20.36
N LEU A 535 -4.70 -8.54 -20.80
CA LEU A 535 -4.18 -9.61 -19.95
C LEU A 535 -2.82 -9.25 -19.36
N ALA A 536 -2.67 -9.45 -18.06
CA ALA A 536 -1.40 -9.38 -17.38
C ALA A 536 -0.96 -10.79 -16.95
N MET A 537 -0.06 -11.39 -17.73
CA MET A 537 0.44 -12.73 -17.42
C MET A 537 1.41 -12.69 -16.25
N PRO A 538 1.29 -13.59 -15.25
CA PRO A 538 2.30 -13.75 -14.21
C PRO A 538 3.60 -14.35 -14.77
N PRO A 539 4.77 -14.10 -14.13
CA PRO A 539 6.07 -14.57 -14.61
C PRO A 539 6.23 -16.11 -14.63
N LYS A 540 5.43 -16.79 -13.83
CA LYS A 540 5.33 -18.26 -13.77
C LYS A 540 3.89 -18.66 -14.03
N ILE A 541 3.65 -19.29 -15.16
CA ILE A 541 2.37 -19.94 -15.43
C ILE A 541 2.48 -21.36 -14.94
N ALA A 542 1.79 -21.69 -13.85
CA ALA A 542 1.71 -23.08 -13.41
C ALA A 542 1.00 -23.92 -14.48
N TYR A 543 1.42 -25.18 -14.63
CA TYR A 543 0.76 -26.12 -15.56
C TYR A 543 -0.76 -26.16 -15.39
N GLN A 544 -1.23 -26.08 -14.15
CA GLN A 544 -2.66 -26.03 -13.84
C GLN A 544 -3.35 -24.78 -14.40
N GLN A 545 -2.70 -23.61 -14.39
CA GLN A 545 -3.22 -22.38 -14.97
C GLN A 545 -3.26 -22.44 -16.51
N ALA A 546 -2.22 -23.00 -17.14
CA ALA A 546 -2.22 -23.23 -18.58
C ALA A 546 -3.32 -24.21 -19.01
N LYS A 547 -3.52 -25.29 -18.24
CA LYS A 547 -4.62 -26.25 -18.42
C LYS A 547 -5.98 -25.60 -18.18
N GLY A 548 -6.10 -24.78 -17.13
CA GLY A 548 -7.30 -24.02 -16.81
C GLY A 548 -7.66 -23.07 -17.95
N PHE A 549 -6.72 -22.27 -18.42
CA PHE A 549 -6.93 -21.33 -19.52
C PHE A 549 -7.34 -22.06 -20.84
N SER A 550 -6.72 -23.21 -21.14
CA SER A 550 -7.11 -24.04 -22.28
C SER A 550 -8.57 -24.53 -22.14
N LYS A 551 -8.97 -24.93 -20.92
CA LYS A 551 -10.35 -25.32 -20.62
C LYS A 551 -11.31 -24.14 -20.77
N TYR A 552 -10.94 -22.95 -20.31
CA TYR A 552 -11.72 -21.73 -20.51
C TYR A 552 -11.97 -21.48 -22.01
N LEU A 553 -10.93 -21.55 -22.85
CA LEU A 553 -11.09 -21.34 -24.28
C LEU A 553 -12.14 -22.30 -24.92
N ILE A 554 -12.10 -23.57 -24.51
CA ILE A 554 -13.09 -24.57 -24.98
C ILE A 554 -14.47 -24.22 -24.47
N ASN A 555 -14.63 -23.90 -23.19
CA ASN A 555 -15.91 -23.55 -22.59
C ASN A 555 -16.48 -22.27 -23.23
N ALA A 556 -15.68 -21.25 -23.48
CA ALA A 556 -16.07 -20.00 -24.10
C ALA A 556 -16.57 -20.21 -25.57
N ILE A 557 -15.93 -21.12 -26.30
CA ILE A 557 -16.42 -21.52 -27.65
C ILE A 557 -17.80 -22.20 -27.55
N LEU A 558 -17.95 -23.13 -26.61
CA LEU A 558 -19.21 -23.86 -26.41
C LEU A 558 -20.34 -22.95 -25.93
N ASP A 559 -20.03 -21.90 -25.16
CA ASP A 559 -20.94 -20.88 -24.64
C ASP A 559 -21.26 -19.76 -25.67
N GLY A 560 -20.70 -19.86 -26.89
CA GLY A 560 -20.94 -18.87 -27.95
C GLY A 560 -20.16 -17.55 -27.81
N ARG A 561 -19.17 -17.46 -26.93
CA ARG A 561 -18.32 -16.26 -26.68
C ARG A 561 -17.21 -16.08 -27.72
N GLY A 562 -17.40 -16.50 -28.95
CA GLY A 562 -16.38 -16.44 -30.01
C GLY A 562 -15.90 -15.01 -30.34
N THR A 563 -16.74 -14.00 -30.15
CA THR A 563 -16.38 -12.58 -30.34
C THR A 563 -15.43 -12.11 -29.25
N GLU A 564 -15.69 -12.42 -27.99
CA GLU A 564 -14.83 -12.11 -26.85
C GLU A 564 -13.42 -12.72 -27.04
N LEU A 565 -13.36 -13.98 -27.48
CA LEU A 565 -12.07 -14.64 -27.75
C LEU A 565 -11.29 -13.96 -28.88
N LYS A 566 -11.97 -13.46 -29.91
CA LYS A 566 -11.32 -12.70 -31.00
C LYS A 566 -10.79 -11.37 -30.52
N GLU A 567 -11.53 -10.64 -29.71
CA GLU A 567 -11.09 -9.38 -29.10
C GLU A 567 -9.91 -9.61 -28.18
N MET A 568 -10.00 -10.57 -27.27
CA MET A 568 -8.91 -10.95 -26.38
C MET A 568 -7.64 -11.35 -27.16
N ALA A 569 -7.80 -12.14 -28.24
CA ALA A 569 -6.69 -12.51 -29.10
C ALA A 569 -6.09 -11.30 -29.83
N LYS A 570 -6.92 -10.37 -30.30
CA LYS A 570 -6.47 -9.15 -30.99
C LYS A 570 -5.68 -8.25 -30.03
N THR A 571 -6.22 -7.96 -28.86
CA THR A 571 -5.59 -7.10 -27.83
C THR A 571 -4.25 -7.68 -27.35
N ASN A 572 -4.16 -9.01 -27.24
CA ASN A 572 -2.97 -9.66 -26.66
C ASN A 572 -2.07 -10.35 -27.72
N TRP A 573 -2.34 -10.19 -29.02
CA TRP A 573 -1.61 -10.91 -30.09
C TRP A 573 -0.10 -10.76 -30.00
N MET A 574 0.41 -9.56 -29.75
CA MET A 574 1.86 -9.34 -29.63
C MET A 574 2.46 -10.02 -28.41
N LYS A 575 1.72 -10.12 -27.30
CA LYS A 575 2.16 -10.82 -26.09
C LYS A 575 2.30 -12.32 -26.30
N TYR A 576 1.39 -12.93 -27.08
CA TYR A 576 1.50 -14.36 -27.46
C TYR A 576 2.70 -14.63 -28.36
N LYS A 577 3.01 -13.72 -29.27
CA LYS A 577 4.15 -13.87 -30.19
C LYS A 577 5.52 -13.85 -29.48
N SER A 578 5.63 -13.22 -28.32
CA SER A 578 6.86 -13.15 -27.53
C SER A 578 7.09 -14.35 -26.60
N LEU A 579 6.07 -15.20 -26.41
CA LEU A 579 6.14 -16.41 -25.58
C LEU A 579 6.71 -17.63 -26.35
N TYR A 580 6.75 -17.57 -27.67
CA TYR A 580 7.36 -18.55 -28.57
C TYR A 580 8.64 -17.98 -29.23
#